data_32e0b7474ef6a6e5a6637d40180575d0
#
_entry.id   32e0b7474ef6a6e5a6637d40180575d0
#
_cell.length_a   1.000
_cell.length_b   1.000
_cell.length_c   1.000
_cell.angle_alpha   90.00
_cell.angle_beta   90.00
_cell.angle_gamma   90.00
#
_symmetry.space_group_name_H-M   'P 1'
#
loop_
_entity.id
_entity.type
_entity.pdbx_description
1 polymer ?
#
loop_
_entity_poly.entity_id
_entity_poly.type
_entity_poly.pdbx_seq_one_letter_code
_entity_poly.pdbx_strand_id
1 'polypeptide(L)'
;MAAQAHYGAGVIHEMNGDWEAALEQYWKAAVLDPADERLVLGVSQKFLQQKQPEKALGVLQRAAGQPQAAAEILAQLGMVHSQLGQQPEAMRASQAAIRQSPTTLSGYQVLFLVQLQSKQLDEAVTTLQEAARQTKVDAEFLVGLTELCFNFALQAPTRRTNVTDLAVGLLKRAEAKAGLSPALQLKMADGYSFLGETERAAQLYLEVLKRLPDVPLVREHVHAKLAEIYLRGSDHRRALEQLEALVREDPTNAQAYFLLGTLAVEAGQPKAAADHFRKTVLLRPDFEPAFYEWASAQLAAGEAAGALATLSQARARFAPNFLLELLTGLAYAQQKAYGQALQHYAAAEVIANATDPKRLNHVFYLQVGAAHERKGDYQTAEKYFEKCLSLKPDYAEAQNYLGYMWAERGTNLARARELLEQAVKSEPKNAAYLDSLAWVLYKLNQPEAALERMLQAVEYLEEPDATVYDHLGDIQAALGQMDKAREAWGKALEVEPSDDIRRKLGNGPAAAPTSGTAP
;
A
#
# COMPACT_ATOMS: atom_id res chain seq x y z
N MET A 1 -60.72 2.62 10.15
CA MET A 1 -61.15 3.70 9.24
C MET A 1 -60.72 5.09 9.72
N ALA A 2 -61.04 5.55 10.94
CA ALA A 2 -60.64 6.91 11.40
C ALA A 2 -59.13 7.12 11.46
N ALA A 3 -58.34 6.15 11.99
CA ALA A 3 -56.89 6.22 12.02
C ALA A 3 -56.26 6.32 10.61
N GLN A 4 -56.75 5.54 9.65
CA GLN A 4 -56.30 5.60 8.27
C GLN A 4 -56.64 6.92 7.57
N ALA A 5 -57.81 7.54 7.89
CA ALA A 5 -58.18 8.84 7.36
C ALA A 5 -57.21 9.93 7.88
N HIS A 6 -56.90 9.92 9.17
CA HIS A 6 -55.89 10.84 9.72
C HIS A 6 -54.49 10.61 9.19
N TYR A 7 -54.08 9.35 8.99
CA TYR A 7 -52.79 9.04 8.36
C TYR A 7 -52.72 9.57 6.94
N GLY A 8 -53.78 9.36 6.12
CA GLY A 8 -53.87 9.89 4.77
C GLY A 8 -53.85 11.42 4.74
N ALA A 9 -54.55 12.09 5.65
CA ALA A 9 -54.49 13.55 5.79
C ALA A 9 -53.06 14.03 6.13
N GLY A 10 -52.37 13.30 7.02
CA GLY A 10 -50.96 13.57 7.35
C GLY A 10 -50.05 13.49 6.13
N VAL A 11 -50.20 12.45 5.30
CA VAL A 11 -49.44 12.30 4.03
C VAL A 11 -49.68 13.48 3.09
N ILE A 12 -50.92 13.95 2.98
CA ILE A 12 -51.27 15.10 2.09
C ILE A 12 -50.57 16.38 2.62
N HIS A 13 -50.60 16.64 3.91
CA HIS A 13 -49.90 17.80 4.53
C HIS A 13 -48.38 17.68 4.33
N GLU A 14 -47.81 16.50 4.50
CA GLU A 14 -46.39 16.25 4.28
C GLU A 14 -45.96 16.54 2.81
N MET A 15 -46.77 16.09 1.83
CA MET A 15 -46.52 16.38 0.42
C MET A 15 -46.60 17.87 0.07
N ASN A 16 -47.39 18.61 0.82
CA ASN A 16 -47.51 20.08 0.69
C ASN A 16 -46.43 20.84 1.48
N GLY A 17 -45.53 20.15 2.20
CA GLY A 17 -44.48 20.76 3.03
C GLY A 17 -44.96 21.28 4.36
N ASP A 18 -46.22 21.07 4.73
CA ASP A 18 -46.83 21.50 5.99
C ASP A 18 -46.59 20.41 7.07
N TRP A 19 -45.37 20.37 7.57
CA TRP A 19 -44.94 19.35 8.53
C TRP A 19 -45.64 19.45 9.89
N GLU A 20 -46.06 20.67 10.32
CA GLU A 20 -46.74 20.82 11.58
C GLU A 20 -48.13 20.18 11.56
N ALA A 21 -48.92 20.47 10.53
CA ALA A 21 -50.22 19.85 10.34
C ALA A 21 -50.10 18.34 10.03
N ALA A 22 -49.06 17.93 9.27
CA ALA A 22 -48.80 16.52 9.01
C ALA A 22 -48.57 15.74 10.30
N LEU A 23 -47.70 16.21 11.18
CA LEU A 23 -47.39 15.56 12.47
C LEU A 23 -48.58 15.51 13.40
N GLU A 24 -49.43 16.53 13.41
CA GLU A 24 -50.67 16.51 14.19
C GLU A 24 -51.62 15.41 13.71
N GLN A 25 -51.77 15.25 12.38
CA GLN A 25 -52.62 14.19 11.83
C GLN A 25 -52.02 12.79 12.07
N TYR A 26 -50.72 12.63 11.94
CA TYR A 26 -50.02 11.38 12.27
C TYR A 26 -50.18 11.02 13.76
N TRP A 27 -50.08 11.98 14.67
CA TRP A 27 -50.36 11.75 16.09
C TRP A 27 -51.78 11.24 16.31
N LYS A 28 -52.80 11.91 15.73
CA LYS A 28 -54.19 11.47 15.81
C LYS A 28 -54.38 10.05 15.31
N ALA A 29 -53.75 9.72 14.19
CA ALA A 29 -53.80 8.36 13.62
C ALA A 29 -53.26 7.30 14.60
N ALA A 30 -52.06 7.50 15.14
CA ALA A 30 -51.43 6.56 16.07
C ALA A 30 -52.13 6.45 17.42
N VAL A 31 -52.76 7.54 17.89
CA VAL A 31 -53.56 7.54 19.13
C VAL A 31 -54.88 6.75 18.97
N LEU A 32 -55.49 6.79 17.78
CA LEU A 32 -56.74 6.09 17.47
C LEU A 32 -56.55 4.60 17.24
N ASP A 33 -55.36 4.16 16.77
CA ASP A 33 -55.05 2.74 16.56
C ASP A 33 -53.63 2.41 17.08
N PRO A 34 -53.46 2.34 18.40
CA PRO A 34 -52.16 2.08 19.02
C PRO A 34 -51.74 0.58 18.90
N ALA A 35 -52.65 -0.29 18.42
CA ALA A 35 -52.36 -1.70 18.18
C ALA A 35 -51.78 -1.96 16.75
N ASP A 36 -51.94 -1.02 15.81
CA ASP A 36 -51.33 -1.12 14.49
C ASP A 36 -49.84 -0.83 14.59
N GLU A 37 -49.03 -1.87 14.63
CA GLU A 37 -47.57 -1.80 14.73
C GLU A 37 -46.95 -0.93 13.63
N ARG A 38 -47.35 -1.13 12.36
CA ARG A 38 -46.77 -0.40 11.22
C ARG A 38 -47.07 1.08 11.28
N LEU A 39 -48.29 1.42 11.67
CA LEU A 39 -48.71 2.81 11.84
C LEU A 39 -47.90 3.47 12.96
N VAL A 40 -47.82 2.84 14.13
CA VAL A 40 -47.10 3.35 15.30
C VAL A 40 -45.63 3.56 15.02
N LEU A 41 -44.96 2.55 14.47
CA LEU A 41 -43.54 2.63 14.12
C LEU A 41 -43.28 3.71 13.05
N GLY A 42 -44.09 3.75 12.01
CA GLY A 42 -43.98 4.77 10.95
C GLY A 42 -44.17 6.19 11.48
N VAL A 43 -45.17 6.41 12.31
CA VAL A 43 -45.44 7.72 12.93
C VAL A 43 -44.32 8.10 13.91
N SER A 44 -43.87 7.18 14.74
CA SER A 44 -42.74 7.45 15.66
C SER A 44 -41.48 7.86 14.90
N GLN A 45 -41.17 7.19 13.78
CA GLN A 45 -40.04 7.52 12.95
C GLN A 45 -40.16 8.93 12.33
N LYS A 46 -41.35 9.34 11.86
CA LYS A 46 -41.57 10.69 11.36
C LYS A 46 -41.33 11.76 12.44
N PHE A 47 -41.76 11.52 13.68
CA PHE A 47 -41.46 12.42 14.79
C PHE A 47 -39.94 12.51 15.07
N LEU A 48 -39.22 11.40 15.02
CA LEU A 48 -37.76 11.37 15.19
C LEU A 48 -37.04 12.14 14.08
N GLN A 49 -37.46 11.97 12.82
CA GLN A 49 -36.92 12.70 11.68
C GLN A 49 -37.09 14.22 11.83
N GLN A 50 -38.21 14.64 12.43
CA GLN A 50 -38.52 16.05 12.70
C GLN A 50 -37.97 16.51 14.08
N LYS A 51 -37.05 15.74 14.67
CA LYS A 51 -36.39 16.07 15.96
C LYS A 51 -37.38 16.29 17.12
N GLN A 52 -38.47 15.51 17.14
CA GLN A 52 -39.49 15.56 18.19
C GLN A 52 -39.56 14.20 18.95
N PRO A 53 -38.47 13.80 19.67
CA PRO A 53 -38.38 12.48 20.30
C PRO A 53 -39.41 12.33 21.45
N GLU A 54 -39.83 13.39 22.12
CA GLU A 54 -40.84 13.35 23.21
C GLU A 54 -42.21 12.92 22.67
N LYS A 55 -42.58 13.40 21.46
CA LYS A 55 -43.83 12.98 20.80
C LYS A 55 -43.74 11.55 20.31
N ALA A 56 -42.60 11.16 19.76
CA ALA A 56 -42.34 9.75 19.40
C ALA A 56 -42.48 8.85 20.63
N LEU A 57 -41.92 9.28 21.78
CA LEU A 57 -42.05 8.59 23.07
C LEU A 57 -43.52 8.40 23.47
N GLY A 58 -44.32 9.45 23.40
CA GLY A 58 -45.73 9.39 23.76
C GLY A 58 -46.55 8.41 22.92
N VAL A 59 -46.30 8.36 21.61
CA VAL A 59 -46.94 7.37 20.69
C VAL A 59 -46.54 5.96 21.06
N LEU A 60 -45.23 5.74 21.27
CA LEU A 60 -44.68 4.39 21.56
C LEU A 60 -45.11 3.90 22.94
N GLN A 61 -45.14 4.74 23.98
CA GLN A 61 -45.64 4.38 25.34
C GLN A 61 -47.10 3.92 25.29
N ARG A 62 -47.93 4.61 24.53
CA ARG A 62 -49.34 4.23 24.38
C ARG A 62 -49.51 2.88 23.69
N ALA A 63 -48.72 2.61 22.67
CA ALA A 63 -48.71 1.33 21.98
C ALA A 63 -48.11 0.20 22.86
N ALA A 64 -47.03 0.47 23.59
CA ALA A 64 -46.42 -0.44 24.53
C ALA A 64 -47.33 -0.85 25.70
N GLY A 65 -48.32 0.01 26.04
CA GLY A 65 -49.35 -0.29 27.04
C GLY A 65 -50.45 -1.26 26.57
N GLN A 66 -50.45 -1.67 25.30
CA GLN A 66 -51.40 -2.65 24.80
C GLN A 66 -51.06 -4.09 25.28
N PRO A 67 -52.05 -4.95 25.50
CA PRO A 67 -51.85 -6.30 26.09
C PRO A 67 -50.87 -7.20 25.35
N GLN A 68 -50.67 -6.99 24.04
CA GLN A 68 -49.78 -7.76 23.16
C GLN A 68 -48.92 -6.81 22.31
N ALA A 69 -48.29 -5.86 22.97
CA ALA A 69 -47.39 -4.94 22.26
C ALA A 69 -46.29 -5.70 21.50
N ALA A 70 -46.08 -5.36 20.23
CA ALA A 70 -45.06 -5.99 19.41
C ALA A 70 -43.65 -5.73 19.94
N ALA A 71 -42.73 -6.67 19.74
CA ALA A 71 -41.34 -6.56 20.20
C ALA A 71 -40.63 -5.34 19.58
N GLU A 72 -40.93 -5.03 18.32
CA GLU A 72 -40.38 -3.86 17.61
C GLU A 72 -40.82 -2.54 18.24
N ILE A 73 -42.07 -2.44 18.68
CA ILE A 73 -42.57 -1.24 19.39
C ILE A 73 -41.80 -1.07 20.72
N LEU A 74 -41.59 -2.15 21.46
CA LEU A 74 -40.84 -2.13 22.71
C LEU A 74 -39.36 -1.80 22.49
N ALA A 75 -38.76 -2.33 21.44
CA ALA A 75 -37.38 -2.03 21.04
C ALA A 75 -37.24 -0.55 20.64
N GLN A 76 -38.15 -0.04 19.81
CA GLN A 76 -38.15 1.36 19.39
C GLN A 76 -38.38 2.29 20.58
N LEU A 77 -39.25 1.93 21.54
CA LEU A 77 -39.43 2.64 22.79
C LEU A 77 -38.12 2.71 23.57
N GLY A 78 -37.38 1.60 23.67
CA GLY A 78 -36.06 1.56 24.30
C GLY A 78 -35.06 2.47 23.61
N MET A 79 -35.05 2.50 22.27
CA MET A 79 -34.20 3.37 21.49
C MET A 79 -34.49 4.86 21.76
N VAL A 80 -35.77 5.26 21.80
CA VAL A 80 -36.18 6.65 22.08
C VAL A 80 -35.83 7.04 23.50
N HIS A 81 -36.04 6.16 24.49
CA HIS A 81 -35.58 6.40 25.85
C HIS A 81 -34.05 6.62 25.91
N SER A 82 -33.27 5.82 25.18
CA SER A 82 -31.82 5.99 25.12
C SER A 82 -31.42 7.33 24.53
N GLN A 83 -32.07 7.78 23.44
CA GLN A 83 -31.82 9.10 22.83
C GLN A 83 -32.12 10.26 23.77
N LEU A 84 -33.10 10.08 24.64
CA LEU A 84 -33.46 11.05 25.67
C LEU A 84 -32.60 10.95 26.95
N GLY A 85 -31.60 10.10 26.98
CA GLY A 85 -30.72 9.89 28.13
C GLY A 85 -31.35 9.10 29.27
N GLN A 86 -32.54 8.50 29.07
CA GLN A 86 -33.31 7.73 30.05
C GLN A 86 -32.86 6.26 30.03
N GLN A 87 -31.59 6.00 30.44
CA GLN A 87 -30.95 4.70 30.32
C GLN A 87 -31.68 3.54 31.04
N PRO A 88 -32.19 3.72 32.29
CA PRO A 88 -32.92 2.65 32.98
C PRO A 88 -34.22 2.25 32.26
N GLU A 89 -34.94 3.22 31.69
CA GLU A 89 -36.16 3.01 30.90
C GLU A 89 -35.85 2.29 29.59
N ALA A 90 -34.76 2.71 28.91
CA ALA A 90 -34.27 2.11 27.71
C ALA A 90 -33.93 0.62 27.91
N MET A 91 -33.23 0.26 28.99
CA MET A 91 -32.93 -1.12 29.35
C MET A 91 -34.21 -1.93 29.62
N ARG A 92 -35.14 -1.38 30.40
CA ARG A 92 -36.40 -2.06 30.70
C ARG A 92 -37.22 -2.38 29.45
N ALA A 93 -37.36 -1.38 28.57
CA ALA A 93 -38.08 -1.56 27.31
C ALA A 93 -37.42 -2.59 26.38
N SER A 94 -36.09 -2.54 26.25
CA SER A 94 -35.34 -3.51 25.44
C SER A 94 -35.44 -4.93 25.99
N GLN A 95 -35.34 -5.12 27.30
CA GLN A 95 -35.55 -6.42 27.94
C GLN A 95 -36.97 -6.92 27.77
N ALA A 96 -37.98 -6.04 27.78
CA ALA A 96 -39.35 -6.39 27.48
C ALA A 96 -39.50 -6.86 26.02
N ALA A 97 -38.87 -6.20 25.07
CA ALA A 97 -38.81 -6.59 23.66
C ALA A 97 -38.22 -8.02 23.50
N ILE A 98 -37.10 -8.31 24.17
CA ILE A 98 -36.44 -9.60 24.13
C ILE A 98 -37.38 -10.70 24.73
N ARG A 99 -38.05 -10.41 25.85
CA ARG A 99 -39.01 -11.36 26.44
C ARG A 99 -40.20 -11.65 25.52
N GLN A 100 -40.68 -10.61 24.81
CA GLN A 100 -41.81 -10.72 23.89
C GLN A 100 -41.45 -11.55 22.66
N SER A 101 -40.26 -11.30 22.07
CA SER A 101 -39.77 -12.07 20.92
C SER A 101 -38.24 -12.27 21.00
N PRO A 102 -37.80 -13.41 21.59
CA PRO A 102 -36.35 -13.70 21.69
C PRO A 102 -35.65 -13.96 20.35
N THR A 103 -36.41 -14.10 19.27
CA THR A 103 -35.91 -14.35 17.91
C THR A 103 -35.84 -13.07 17.06
N THR A 104 -36.13 -11.92 17.63
CA THR A 104 -36.07 -10.62 16.99
C THR A 104 -34.82 -9.88 17.45
N LEU A 105 -34.00 -9.40 16.53
CA LEU A 105 -32.71 -8.79 16.83
C LEU A 105 -32.83 -7.42 17.52
N SER A 106 -33.87 -6.63 17.20
CA SER A 106 -34.01 -5.23 17.61
C SER A 106 -33.91 -5.03 19.12
N GLY A 107 -34.52 -5.91 19.92
CA GLY A 107 -34.44 -5.85 21.38
C GLY A 107 -33.02 -6.02 21.90
N TYR A 108 -32.28 -6.99 21.40
CA TYR A 108 -30.88 -7.20 21.76
C TYR A 108 -29.98 -6.04 21.28
N GLN A 109 -30.24 -5.52 20.08
CA GLN A 109 -29.50 -4.41 19.51
C GLN A 109 -29.60 -3.17 20.39
N VAL A 110 -30.81 -2.80 20.82
CA VAL A 110 -31.02 -1.62 21.67
C VAL A 110 -30.40 -1.83 23.04
N LEU A 111 -30.62 -3.01 23.67
CA LEU A 111 -30.02 -3.31 24.98
C LEU A 111 -28.49 -3.23 24.93
N PHE A 112 -27.89 -3.84 23.92
CA PHE A 112 -26.44 -3.79 23.68
C PHE A 112 -25.92 -2.37 23.53
N LEU A 113 -26.58 -1.53 22.71
CA LEU A 113 -26.16 -0.13 22.50
C LEU A 113 -26.25 0.70 23.78
N VAL A 114 -27.33 0.51 24.56
CA VAL A 114 -27.51 1.19 25.87
C VAL A 114 -26.42 0.77 26.86
N GLN A 115 -26.07 -0.52 26.90
CA GLN A 115 -24.99 -1.03 27.76
C GLN A 115 -23.62 -0.49 27.35
N LEU A 116 -23.34 -0.39 26.03
CA LEU A 116 -22.10 0.24 25.53
C LEU A 116 -22.00 1.71 25.94
N GLN A 117 -23.06 2.49 25.73
CA GLN A 117 -23.12 3.90 26.12
C GLN A 117 -22.93 4.10 27.63
N SER A 118 -23.45 3.15 28.41
CA SER A 118 -23.31 3.13 29.88
C SER A 118 -22.00 2.52 30.37
N LYS A 119 -21.07 2.16 29.43
CA LYS A 119 -19.79 1.48 29.71
C LYS A 119 -19.91 0.13 30.44
N GLN A 120 -21.06 -0.52 30.34
CA GLN A 120 -21.34 -1.85 30.88
C GLN A 120 -20.87 -2.92 29.89
N LEU A 121 -19.55 -3.05 29.74
CA LEU A 121 -18.96 -3.87 28.67
C LEU A 121 -19.19 -5.38 28.88
N ASP A 122 -19.21 -5.86 30.14
CA ASP A 122 -19.39 -7.28 30.44
C ASP A 122 -20.87 -7.68 30.22
N GLU A 123 -21.80 -6.80 30.56
CA GLU A 123 -23.23 -6.98 30.30
C GLU A 123 -23.51 -6.96 28.78
N ALA A 124 -22.83 -6.07 28.02
CA ALA A 124 -22.96 -6.03 26.57
C ALA A 124 -22.52 -7.35 25.92
N VAL A 125 -21.40 -7.94 26.36
CA VAL A 125 -20.96 -9.26 25.89
C VAL A 125 -21.97 -10.35 26.28
N THR A 126 -22.49 -10.30 27.50
CA THR A 126 -23.52 -11.26 27.96
C THR A 126 -24.77 -11.18 27.07
N THR A 127 -25.22 -9.97 26.73
CA THR A 127 -26.36 -9.77 25.82
C THR A 127 -26.13 -10.39 24.44
N LEU A 128 -24.92 -10.20 23.87
CA LEU A 128 -24.55 -10.84 22.59
C LEU A 128 -24.55 -12.38 22.69
N GLN A 129 -24.03 -12.93 23.78
CA GLN A 129 -24.00 -14.37 24.02
C GLN A 129 -25.42 -14.97 24.21
N GLU A 130 -26.31 -14.24 24.89
CA GLU A 130 -27.71 -14.66 25.05
C GLU A 130 -28.45 -14.68 23.70
N ALA A 131 -28.24 -13.63 22.88
CA ALA A 131 -28.78 -13.60 21.52
C ALA A 131 -28.23 -14.77 20.66
N ALA A 132 -26.96 -15.06 20.78
CA ALA A 132 -26.31 -16.13 20.03
C ALA A 132 -26.83 -17.54 20.38
N ARG A 133 -27.37 -17.75 21.58
CA ARG A 133 -27.98 -19.01 22.00
C ARG A 133 -29.32 -19.31 21.32
N GLN A 134 -29.92 -18.30 20.66
CA GLN A 134 -31.19 -18.49 19.95
C GLN A 134 -30.98 -19.42 18.74
N THR A 135 -31.77 -20.49 18.65
CA THR A 135 -31.62 -21.52 17.61
C THR A 135 -32.60 -21.37 16.44
N LYS A 136 -33.79 -20.82 16.70
CA LYS A 136 -34.86 -20.63 15.72
C LYS A 136 -34.82 -19.22 15.12
N VAL A 137 -33.66 -18.84 14.59
CA VAL A 137 -33.41 -17.51 13.98
C VAL A 137 -33.03 -17.68 12.52
N ASP A 138 -33.26 -16.62 11.71
CA ASP A 138 -32.87 -16.56 10.30
C ASP A 138 -31.42 -16.10 10.13
N ALA A 139 -31.00 -15.95 8.88
CA ALA A 139 -29.65 -15.51 8.56
C ALA A 139 -29.46 -14.02 8.82
N GLU A 140 -30.49 -13.21 8.62
CA GLU A 140 -30.51 -11.77 8.90
C GLU A 140 -30.21 -11.49 10.38
N PHE A 141 -30.86 -12.23 11.29
CA PHE A 141 -30.59 -12.14 12.73
C PHE A 141 -29.11 -12.45 13.04
N LEU A 142 -28.59 -13.56 12.49
CA LEU A 142 -27.24 -14.01 12.77
C LEU A 142 -26.18 -13.02 12.23
N VAL A 143 -26.37 -12.50 11.03
CA VAL A 143 -25.47 -11.51 10.44
C VAL A 143 -25.56 -10.16 11.18
N GLY A 144 -26.76 -9.70 11.50
CA GLY A 144 -26.94 -8.49 12.29
C GLY A 144 -26.33 -8.61 13.70
N LEU A 145 -26.42 -9.76 14.34
CA LEU A 145 -25.74 -10.02 15.62
C LEU A 145 -24.21 -10.00 15.46
N THR A 146 -23.70 -10.48 14.33
CA THR A 146 -22.27 -10.39 14.02
C THR A 146 -21.82 -8.93 13.85
N GLU A 147 -22.63 -8.08 13.23
CA GLU A 147 -22.36 -6.63 13.13
C GLU A 147 -22.27 -5.98 14.53
N LEU A 148 -23.07 -6.42 15.49
CA LEU A 148 -22.97 -5.94 16.89
C LEU A 148 -21.66 -6.41 17.54
N CYS A 149 -21.20 -7.63 17.26
CA CYS A 149 -19.89 -8.10 17.73
C CYS A 149 -18.75 -7.25 17.16
N PHE A 150 -18.83 -6.83 15.89
CA PHE A 150 -17.84 -5.93 15.29
C PHE A 150 -17.87 -4.53 15.90
N ASN A 151 -19.07 -3.99 16.16
CA ASN A 151 -19.21 -2.71 16.87
C ASN A 151 -18.53 -2.78 18.24
N PHE A 152 -18.76 -3.85 19.01
CA PHE A 152 -18.08 -4.06 20.28
C PHE A 152 -16.56 -4.13 20.12
N ALA A 153 -16.05 -4.89 19.15
CA ALA A 153 -14.61 -5.05 18.90
C ALA A 153 -13.92 -3.73 18.54
N LEU A 154 -14.62 -2.84 17.83
CA LEU A 154 -14.12 -1.50 17.48
C LEU A 154 -14.13 -0.55 18.68
N GLN A 155 -15.16 -0.58 19.50
CA GLN A 155 -15.29 0.32 20.66
C GLN A 155 -14.50 -0.15 21.88
N ALA A 156 -14.25 -1.45 22.02
CA ALA A 156 -13.47 -2.06 23.10
C ALA A 156 -12.32 -2.92 22.55
N PRO A 157 -11.28 -2.36 21.88
CA PRO A 157 -10.23 -3.11 21.20
C PRO A 157 -9.48 -4.09 22.10
N THR A 158 -9.29 -3.74 23.38
CA THR A 158 -8.62 -4.60 24.38
C THR A 158 -9.41 -5.84 24.75
N ARG A 159 -10.71 -5.85 24.46
CA ARG A 159 -11.64 -6.97 24.73
C ARG A 159 -12.17 -7.64 23.45
N ARG A 160 -11.55 -7.35 22.31
CA ARG A 160 -11.95 -7.86 20.99
C ARG A 160 -12.10 -9.39 20.96
N THR A 161 -11.20 -10.10 21.61
CA THR A 161 -11.20 -11.57 21.66
C THR A 161 -12.48 -12.17 22.25
N ASN A 162 -13.17 -11.44 23.15
CA ASN A 162 -14.40 -11.92 23.80
C ASN A 162 -15.55 -12.15 22.80
N VAL A 163 -15.51 -11.51 21.64
CA VAL A 163 -16.59 -11.57 20.64
C VAL A 163 -16.14 -12.12 19.28
N THR A 164 -14.83 -12.32 19.06
CA THR A 164 -14.30 -12.81 17.77
C THR A 164 -14.78 -14.21 17.45
N ASP A 165 -14.61 -15.17 18.38
CA ASP A 165 -15.03 -16.57 18.18
C ASP A 165 -16.55 -16.67 18.05
N LEU A 166 -17.28 -15.84 18.80
CA LEU A 166 -18.73 -15.75 18.71
C LEU A 166 -19.15 -15.31 17.30
N ALA A 167 -18.53 -14.27 16.77
CA ALA A 167 -18.81 -13.73 15.43
C ALA A 167 -18.55 -14.78 14.33
N VAL A 168 -17.41 -15.50 14.40
CA VAL A 168 -17.11 -16.61 13.46
C VAL A 168 -18.19 -17.70 13.54
N GLY A 169 -18.61 -18.09 14.75
CA GLY A 169 -19.66 -19.08 14.95
C GLY A 169 -21.01 -18.64 14.38
N LEU A 170 -21.36 -17.35 14.52
CA LEU A 170 -22.59 -16.79 13.97
C LEU A 170 -22.58 -16.78 12.44
N LEU A 171 -21.49 -16.36 11.81
CA LEU A 171 -21.36 -16.39 10.35
C LEU A 171 -21.47 -17.81 9.78
N LYS A 172 -20.81 -18.80 10.40
CA LYS A 172 -20.94 -20.21 9.99
C LYS A 172 -22.38 -20.72 10.10
N ARG A 173 -23.09 -20.31 11.14
CA ARG A 173 -24.53 -20.67 11.29
C ARG A 173 -25.38 -19.96 10.24
N ALA A 174 -25.07 -18.72 9.88
CA ALA A 174 -25.77 -17.98 8.83
C ALA A 174 -25.58 -18.65 7.45
N GLU A 175 -24.37 -19.09 7.14
CA GLU A 175 -24.07 -19.83 5.90
C GLU A 175 -24.86 -21.13 5.76
N ALA A 176 -25.11 -21.79 6.85
CA ALA A 176 -25.89 -23.04 6.85
C ALA A 176 -27.37 -22.82 6.53
N LYS A 177 -27.87 -21.59 6.44
CA LYS A 177 -29.24 -21.26 6.07
C LYS A 177 -29.42 -21.28 4.56
N ALA A 178 -30.55 -21.76 4.09
CA ALA A 178 -30.91 -21.76 2.68
C ALA A 178 -31.40 -20.35 2.23
N GLY A 179 -31.28 -20.07 0.95
CA GLY A 179 -31.92 -18.89 0.33
C GLY A 179 -31.26 -17.55 0.66
N LEU A 180 -29.96 -17.53 0.96
CA LEU A 180 -29.23 -16.29 1.24
C LEU A 180 -29.32 -15.31 0.07
N SER A 181 -29.72 -14.08 0.37
CA SER A 181 -29.70 -12.99 -0.62
C SER A 181 -28.25 -12.57 -0.93
N PRO A 182 -27.95 -12.06 -2.14
CA PRO A 182 -26.61 -11.54 -2.44
C PRO A 182 -26.16 -10.42 -1.50
N ALA A 183 -27.09 -9.57 -1.07
CA ALA A 183 -26.79 -8.52 -0.09
C ALA A 183 -26.35 -9.09 1.26
N LEU A 184 -26.97 -10.16 1.70
CA LEU A 184 -26.60 -10.84 2.94
C LEU A 184 -25.25 -11.56 2.80
N GLN A 185 -25.01 -12.22 1.65
CA GLN A 185 -23.71 -12.82 1.34
C GLN A 185 -22.58 -11.78 1.32
N LEU A 186 -22.84 -10.58 0.79
CA LEU A 186 -21.88 -9.48 0.81
C LEU A 186 -21.52 -9.08 2.26
N LYS A 187 -22.53 -8.87 3.11
CA LYS A 187 -22.30 -8.57 4.54
C LYS A 187 -21.52 -9.68 5.25
N MET A 188 -21.79 -10.94 4.93
CA MET A 188 -21.05 -12.07 5.48
C MET A 188 -19.60 -12.08 5.00
N ALA A 189 -19.35 -11.77 3.72
CA ALA A 189 -18.00 -11.65 3.17
C ALA A 189 -17.21 -10.52 3.85
N ASP A 190 -17.83 -9.34 4.04
CA ASP A 190 -17.27 -8.24 4.80
C ASP A 190 -16.96 -8.65 6.25
N GLY A 191 -17.85 -9.41 6.86
CA GLY A 191 -17.68 -9.96 8.21
C GLY A 191 -16.48 -10.90 8.33
N TYR A 192 -16.35 -11.87 7.42
CA TYR A 192 -15.18 -12.76 7.39
C TYR A 192 -13.88 -12.01 7.11
N SER A 193 -13.92 -11.02 6.21
CA SER A 193 -12.77 -10.17 5.94
C SER A 193 -12.31 -9.40 7.18
N PHE A 194 -13.25 -8.84 7.95
CA PHE A 194 -12.97 -8.15 9.22
C PHE A 194 -12.33 -9.08 10.26
N LEU A 195 -12.75 -10.33 10.30
CA LEU A 195 -12.23 -11.37 11.21
C LEU A 195 -10.88 -11.93 10.78
N GLY A 196 -10.41 -11.63 9.55
CA GLY A 196 -9.18 -12.19 9.00
C GLY A 196 -9.35 -13.56 8.35
N GLU A 197 -10.59 -14.06 8.22
CA GLU A 197 -10.94 -15.30 7.52
C GLU A 197 -10.96 -15.07 6.00
N THR A 198 -9.78 -14.73 5.46
CA THR A 198 -9.60 -14.16 4.12
C THR A 198 -10.03 -15.11 3.00
N GLU A 199 -9.76 -16.41 3.13
CA GLU A 199 -10.14 -17.39 2.12
C GLU A 199 -11.66 -17.50 1.98
N ARG A 200 -12.37 -17.52 3.13
CA ARG A 200 -13.82 -17.62 3.13
C ARG A 200 -14.47 -16.32 2.63
N ALA A 201 -13.91 -15.18 3.03
CA ALA A 201 -14.33 -13.88 2.51
C ALA A 201 -14.19 -13.83 0.98
N ALA A 202 -13.05 -14.23 0.45
CA ALA A 202 -12.80 -14.23 -1.01
C ALA A 202 -13.78 -15.14 -1.76
N GLN A 203 -14.08 -16.33 -1.25
CA GLN A 203 -15.07 -17.23 -1.85
C GLN A 203 -16.45 -16.57 -1.95
N LEU A 204 -16.94 -15.97 -0.85
CA LEU A 204 -18.25 -15.31 -0.83
C LEU A 204 -18.29 -14.08 -1.75
N TYR A 205 -17.23 -13.26 -1.78
CA TYR A 205 -17.13 -12.15 -2.73
C TYR A 205 -17.23 -12.62 -4.18
N LEU A 206 -16.54 -13.70 -4.55
CA LEU A 206 -16.62 -14.27 -5.89
C LEU A 206 -18.00 -14.82 -6.22
N GLU A 207 -18.72 -15.39 -5.23
CA GLU A 207 -20.11 -15.81 -5.39
C GLU A 207 -21.05 -14.61 -5.62
N VAL A 208 -20.85 -13.51 -4.88
CA VAL A 208 -21.62 -12.26 -5.06
C VAL A 208 -21.42 -11.69 -6.46
N LEU A 209 -20.19 -11.65 -6.99
CA LEU A 209 -19.92 -11.20 -8.36
C LEU A 209 -20.66 -12.02 -9.42
N LYS A 210 -20.76 -13.35 -9.23
CA LYS A 210 -21.51 -14.23 -10.13
C LYS A 210 -23.00 -13.98 -10.10
N ARG A 211 -23.54 -13.60 -8.94
CA ARG A 211 -25.00 -13.40 -8.74
C ARG A 211 -25.47 -11.98 -9.05
N LEU A 212 -24.57 -11.00 -8.99
CA LEU A 212 -24.85 -9.58 -9.25
C LEU A 212 -23.90 -9.01 -10.32
N PRO A 213 -23.90 -9.57 -11.56
CA PRO A 213 -22.91 -9.17 -12.57
C PRO A 213 -23.09 -7.72 -13.05
N ASP A 214 -24.30 -7.15 -12.95
CA ASP A 214 -24.68 -5.86 -13.54
C ASP A 214 -24.93 -4.76 -12.48
N VAL A 215 -24.33 -4.89 -11.29
CA VAL A 215 -24.46 -3.88 -10.21
C VAL A 215 -23.10 -3.21 -9.97
N PRO A 216 -22.79 -2.07 -10.65
CA PRO A 216 -21.44 -1.47 -10.64
C PRO A 216 -20.88 -1.19 -9.23
N LEU A 217 -21.66 -0.57 -8.35
CA LEU A 217 -21.22 -0.26 -6.98
C LEU A 217 -20.84 -1.51 -6.15
N VAL A 218 -21.57 -2.62 -6.36
CA VAL A 218 -21.24 -3.88 -5.69
C VAL A 218 -19.97 -4.47 -6.27
N ARG A 219 -19.82 -4.43 -7.60
CA ARG A 219 -18.62 -4.92 -8.29
C ARG A 219 -17.38 -4.16 -7.86
N GLU A 220 -17.44 -2.84 -7.86
CA GLU A 220 -16.36 -1.97 -7.39
C GLU A 220 -15.93 -2.34 -5.96
N HIS A 221 -16.88 -2.39 -5.03
CA HIS A 221 -16.61 -2.78 -3.63
C HIS A 221 -15.95 -4.16 -3.54
N VAL A 222 -16.50 -5.14 -4.25
CA VAL A 222 -16.01 -6.52 -4.19
C VAL A 222 -14.62 -6.66 -4.82
N HIS A 223 -14.38 -6.04 -5.97
CA HIS A 223 -13.04 -6.06 -6.59
C HIS A 223 -11.99 -5.39 -5.69
N ALA A 224 -12.34 -4.27 -5.04
CA ALA A 224 -11.45 -3.61 -4.08
C ALA A 224 -11.11 -4.52 -2.89
N LYS A 225 -12.12 -5.22 -2.32
CA LYS A 225 -11.94 -6.15 -1.20
C LYS A 225 -11.13 -7.38 -1.58
N LEU A 226 -11.38 -7.97 -2.75
CA LEU A 226 -10.60 -9.09 -3.26
C LEU A 226 -9.15 -8.70 -3.51
N ALA A 227 -8.90 -7.53 -4.10
CA ALA A 227 -7.55 -7.01 -4.29
C ALA A 227 -6.81 -6.85 -2.96
N GLU A 228 -7.46 -6.27 -1.94
CA GLU A 228 -6.91 -6.13 -0.59
C GLU A 228 -6.54 -7.49 0.02
N ILE A 229 -7.42 -8.49 -0.09
CA ILE A 229 -7.20 -9.85 0.42
C ILE A 229 -5.99 -10.49 -0.28
N TYR A 230 -5.93 -10.41 -1.61
CA TYR A 230 -4.86 -11.03 -2.39
C TYR A 230 -3.51 -10.35 -2.18
N LEU A 231 -3.48 -9.02 -2.04
CA LEU A 231 -2.26 -8.28 -1.70
C LEU A 231 -1.71 -8.68 -0.33
N ARG A 232 -2.57 -8.79 0.69
CA ARG A 232 -2.16 -9.28 2.02
C ARG A 232 -1.62 -10.71 1.99
N GLY A 233 -2.17 -11.55 1.12
CA GLY A 233 -1.74 -12.94 0.91
C GLY A 233 -0.56 -13.08 -0.06
N SER A 234 0.03 -11.97 -0.53
CA SER A 234 1.11 -11.93 -1.53
C SER A 234 0.77 -12.69 -2.83
N ASP A 235 -0.52 -12.82 -3.15
CA ASP A 235 -0.99 -13.35 -4.44
C ASP A 235 -1.12 -12.20 -5.47
N HIS A 236 0.03 -11.75 -5.94
CA HIS A 236 0.14 -10.58 -6.82
C HIS A 236 -0.62 -10.79 -8.14
N ARG A 237 -0.68 -12.04 -8.65
CA ARG A 237 -1.42 -12.34 -9.88
C ARG A 237 -2.92 -12.11 -9.73
N ARG A 238 -3.54 -12.70 -8.68
CA ARG A 238 -4.97 -12.48 -8.43
C ARG A 238 -5.27 -11.05 -8.02
N ALA A 239 -4.38 -10.39 -7.27
CA ALA A 239 -4.51 -8.97 -6.95
C ALA A 239 -4.55 -8.09 -8.21
N LEU A 240 -3.64 -8.33 -9.16
CA LEU A 240 -3.59 -7.63 -10.45
C LEU A 240 -4.91 -7.77 -11.22
N GLU A 241 -5.43 -8.99 -11.36
CA GLU A 241 -6.71 -9.27 -12.03
C GLU A 241 -7.87 -8.47 -11.43
N GLN A 242 -7.90 -8.35 -10.09
CA GLN A 242 -8.96 -7.60 -9.39
C GLN A 242 -8.79 -6.08 -9.53
N LEU A 243 -7.57 -5.57 -9.46
CA LEU A 243 -7.29 -4.14 -9.64
C LEU A 243 -7.58 -3.69 -11.06
N GLU A 244 -7.24 -4.51 -12.06
CA GLU A 244 -7.60 -4.23 -13.46
C GLU A 244 -9.12 -4.24 -13.68
N ALA A 245 -9.84 -5.15 -13.01
CA ALA A 245 -11.30 -5.14 -13.04
C ALA A 245 -11.85 -3.88 -12.37
N LEU A 246 -11.28 -3.50 -11.22
CA LEU A 246 -11.68 -2.30 -10.49
C LEU A 246 -11.53 -1.02 -11.32
N VAL A 247 -10.40 -0.83 -12.03
CA VAL A 247 -10.22 0.36 -12.87
C VAL A 247 -11.04 0.34 -14.17
N ARG A 248 -11.59 -0.82 -14.56
CA ARG A 248 -12.59 -0.90 -15.62
C ARG A 248 -13.97 -0.46 -15.14
N GLU A 249 -14.34 -0.79 -13.90
CA GLU A 249 -15.61 -0.36 -13.28
C GLU A 249 -15.56 1.12 -12.88
N ASP A 250 -14.47 1.53 -12.24
CA ASP A 250 -14.19 2.91 -11.83
C ASP A 250 -12.85 3.42 -12.37
N PRO A 251 -12.85 4.02 -13.58
CA PRO A 251 -11.64 4.61 -14.16
C PRO A 251 -11.08 5.82 -13.37
N THR A 252 -11.77 6.29 -12.34
CA THR A 252 -11.34 7.42 -11.50
C THR A 252 -10.72 6.97 -10.17
N ASN A 253 -10.58 5.68 -9.96
CA ASN A 253 -10.03 5.11 -8.74
C ASN A 253 -8.50 5.25 -8.68
N ALA A 254 -8.03 6.39 -8.19
CA ALA A 254 -6.61 6.69 -8.07
C ALA A 254 -5.84 5.68 -7.20
N GLN A 255 -6.50 5.13 -6.16
CA GLN A 255 -5.87 4.14 -5.29
C GLN A 255 -5.58 2.83 -6.02
N ALA A 256 -6.51 2.38 -6.88
CA ALA A 256 -6.31 1.19 -7.69
C ALA A 256 -5.14 1.37 -8.68
N TYR A 257 -5.04 2.53 -9.34
CA TYR A 257 -3.89 2.83 -10.20
C TYR A 257 -2.57 2.88 -9.41
N PHE A 258 -2.56 3.42 -8.21
CA PHE A 258 -1.36 3.42 -7.38
C PHE A 258 -0.89 1.99 -7.07
N LEU A 259 -1.81 1.11 -6.67
CA LEU A 259 -1.51 -0.30 -6.41
C LEU A 259 -1.07 -1.07 -7.66
N LEU A 260 -1.68 -0.80 -8.82
CA LEU A 260 -1.22 -1.34 -10.10
C LEU A 260 0.21 -0.91 -10.42
N GLY A 261 0.54 0.35 -10.17
CA GLY A 261 1.90 0.88 -10.31
C GLY A 261 2.89 0.15 -9.40
N THR A 262 2.54 -0.05 -8.13
CA THR A 262 3.37 -0.80 -7.17
C THR A 262 3.62 -2.24 -7.63
N LEU A 263 2.57 -2.96 -8.05
CA LEU A 263 2.73 -4.32 -8.58
C LEU A 263 3.59 -4.36 -9.85
N ALA A 264 3.49 -3.36 -10.71
CA ALA A 264 4.32 -3.25 -11.91
C ALA A 264 5.81 -3.02 -11.57
N VAL A 265 6.12 -2.24 -10.51
CA VAL A 265 7.50 -2.10 -9.99
C VAL A 265 8.03 -3.45 -9.51
N GLU A 266 7.26 -4.17 -8.71
CA GLU A 266 7.65 -5.50 -8.19
C GLU A 266 7.85 -6.54 -9.31
N ALA A 267 7.09 -6.39 -10.39
CA ALA A 267 7.22 -7.23 -11.60
C ALA A 267 8.37 -6.81 -12.53
N GLY A 268 9.17 -5.79 -12.18
CA GLY A 268 10.25 -5.29 -13.03
C GLY A 268 9.77 -4.61 -14.32
N GLN A 269 8.58 -4.00 -14.31
CA GLN A 269 7.95 -3.34 -15.45
C GLN A 269 7.88 -1.81 -15.26
N PRO A 270 9.02 -1.09 -15.29
CA PRO A 270 9.09 0.31 -14.90
C PRO A 270 8.25 1.23 -15.80
N LYS A 271 8.11 0.95 -17.08
CA LYS A 271 7.27 1.75 -18.00
C LYS A 271 5.79 1.64 -17.65
N ALA A 272 5.30 0.42 -17.40
CA ALA A 272 3.92 0.20 -16.97
C ALA A 272 3.65 0.86 -15.61
N ALA A 273 4.59 0.75 -14.67
CA ALA A 273 4.53 1.43 -13.38
C ALA A 273 4.40 2.95 -13.54
N ALA A 274 5.24 3.56 -14.37
CA ALA A 274 5.19 5.00 -14.66
C ALA A 274 3.83 5.45 -15.22
N ASP A 275 3.23 4.65 -16.11
CA ASP A 275 1.90 4.95 -16.66
C ASP A 275 0.80 4.89 -15.59
N HIS A 276 0.85 3.92 -14.68
CA HIS A 276 -0.12 3.80 -13.60
C HIS A 276 0.04 4.93 -12.57
N PHE A 277 1.26 5.25 -12.16
CA PHE A 277 1.50 6.37 -11.23
C PHE A 277 1.15 7.73 -11.86
N ARG A 278 1.38 7.90 -13.16
CA ARG A 278 0.92 9.10 -13.88
C ARG A 278 -0.58 9.27 -13.79
N LYS A 279 -1.35 8.20 -13.98
CA LYS A 279 -2.82 8.23 -13.81
C LYS A 279 -3.22 8.56 -12.37
N THR A 280 -2.51 8.01 -11.39
CA THR A 280 -2.70 8.35 -9.97
C THR A 280 -2.53 9.85 -9.72
N VAL A 281 -1.44 10.45 -10.22
CA VAL A 281 -1.16 11.89 -10.08
C VAL A 281 -2.23 12.74 -10.79
N LEU A 282 -2.69 12.32 -11.96
CA LEU A 282 -3.75 13.01 -12.70
C LEU A 282 -5.07 13.05 -11.90
N LEU A 283 -5.43 11.94 -11.27
CA LEU A 283 -6.67 11.80 -10.50
C LEU A 283 -6.57 12.39 -9.09
N ARG A 284 -5.39 12.34 -8.48
CA ARG A 284 -5.11 12.86 -7.14
C ARG A 284 -3.81 13.68 -7.12
N PRO A 285 -3.86 14.93 -7.61
CA PRO A 285 -2.67 15.79 -7.67
C PRO A 285 -2.15 16.28 -6.32
N ASP A 286 -2.86 16.01 -5.23
CA ASP A 286 -2.49 16.25 -3.83
C ASP A 286 -1.78 15.05 -3.18
N PHE A 287 -1.72 13.90 -3.85
CA PHE A 287 -1.09 12.70 -3.32
C PHE A 287 0.42 12.68 -3.62
N GLU A 288 1.18 13.34 -2.77
CA GLU A 288 2.62 13.52 -2.89
C GLU A 288 3.41 12.24 -3.18
N PRO A 289 3.19 11.08 -2.51
CA PRO A 289 3.94 9.86 -2.78
C PRO A 289 3.89 9.40 -4.24
N ALA A 290 2.76 9.60 -4.93
CA ALA A 290 2.62 9.15 -6.31
C ALA A 290 3.57 9.87 -7.28
N PHE A 291 3.95 11.12 -7.02
CA PHE A 291 4.94 11.83 -7.83
C PHE A 291 6.33 11.20 -7.71
N TYR A 292 6.72 10.78 -6.51
CA TYR A 292 8.03 10.16 -6.28
C TYR A 292 8.10 8.76 -6.85
N GLU A 293 7.04 7.97 -6.71
CA GLU A 293 6.95 6.65 -7.35
C GLU A 293 6.94 6.76 -8.87
N TRP A 294 6.24 7.76 -9.44
CA TRP A 294 6.27 8.02 -10.87
C TRP A 294 7.67 8.40 -11.35
N ALA A 295 8.34 9.35 -10.70
CA ALA A 295 9.70 9.73 -11.05
C ALA A 295 10.70 8.57 -10.89
N SER A 296 10.56 7.76 -9.84
CA SER A 296 11.38 6.57 -9.61
C SER A 296 11.19 5.53 -10.73
N ALA A 297 9.95 5.27 -11.13
CA ALA A 297 9.65 4.36 -12.24
C ALA A 297 10.21 4.89 -13.58
N GLN A 298 10.14 6.20 -13.83
CA GLN A 298 10.75 6.84 -15.01
C GLN A 298 12.28 6.69 -15.01
N LEU A 299 12.93 6.88 -13.85
CA LEU A 299 14.37 6.64 -13.71
C LEU A 299 14.75 5.19 -14.00
N ALA A 300 13.98 4.25 -13.45
CA ALA A 300 14.19 2.82 -13.72
C ALA A 300 13.95 2.46 -15.20
N ALA A 301 13.10 3.22 -15.90
CA ALA A 301 12.87 3.07 -17.34
C ALA A 301 13.92 3.78 -18.21
N GLY A 302 14.91 4.48 -17.62
CA GLY A 302 15.89 5.28 -18.34
C GLY A 302 15.40 6.66 -18.79
N GLU A 303 14.24 7.10 -18.32
CA GLU A 303 13.55 8.33 -18.75
C GLU A 303 13.88 9.53 -17.83
N ALA A 304 15.17 9.83 -17.64
CA ALA A 304 15.62 10.88 -16.71
C ALA A 304 15.00 12.26 -16.96
N ALA A 305 14.80 12.65 -18.23
CA ALA A 305 14.15 13.92 -18.56
C ALA A 305 12.68 13.96 -18.11
N GLY A 306 11.96 12.84 -18.27
CA GLY A 306 10.61 12.67 -17.77
C GLY A 306 10.55 12.79 -16.24
N ALA A 307 11.47 12.11 -15.55
CA ALA A 307 11.58 12.17 -14.09
C ALA A 307 11.80 13.61 -13.59
N LEU A 308 12.69 14.37 -14.21
CA LEU A 308 12.91 15.80 -13.87
C LEU A 308 11.64 16.63 -14.05
N ALA A 309 10.90 16.41 -15.13
CA ALA A 309 9.63 17.10 -15.35
C ALA A 309 8.58 16.75 -14.28
N THR A 310 8.48 15.49 -13.88
CA THR A 310 7.61 15.03 -12.80
C THR A 310 8.01 15.63 -11.45
N LEU A 311 9.31 15.62 -11.12
CA LEU A 311 9.84 16.19 -9.88
C LEU A 311 9.70 17.72 -9.82
N SER A 312 9.78 18.40 -10.97
CA SER A 312 9.47 19.84 -11.06
C SER A 312 7.99 20.12 -10.73
N GLN A 313 7.06 19.26 -11.18
CA GLN A 313 5.66 19.38 -10.81
C GLN A 313 5.43 19.13 -9.30
N ALA A 314 6.14 18.16 -8.72
CA ALA A 314 6.10 17.91 -7.29
C ALA A 314 6.62 19.11 -6.49
N ARG A 315 7.77 19.69 -6.89
CA ARG A 315 8.37 20.89 -6.27
C ARG A 315 7.47 22.12 -6.30
N ALA A 316 6.63 22.26 -7.32
CA ALA A 316 5.67 23.34 -7.40
C ALA A 316 4.48 23.19 -6.45
N ARG A 317 4.24 21.99 -5.90
CA ARG A 317 3.07 21.66 -5.06
C ARG A 317 3.42 21.37 -3.60
N PHE A 318 4.58 20.78 -3.37
CA PHE A 318 4.96 20.26 -2.05
C PHE A 318 6.23 20.93 -1.54
N ALA A 319 6.40 20.97 -0.23
CA ALA A 319 7.62 21.46 0.38
C ALA A 319 8.83 20.58 0.00
N PRO A 320 10.03 21.18 -0.15
CA PRO A 320 11.24 20.40 -0.38
C PRO A 320 11.46 19.35 0.71
N ASN A 321 11.75 18.13 0.30
CA ASN A 321 12.04 17.02 1.21
C ASN A 321 13.16 16.14 0.66
N PHE A 322 13.61 15.18 1.48
CA PHE A 322 14.72 14.30 1.15
C PHE A 322 14.52 13.55 -0.18
N LEU A 323 13.32 12.95 -0.40
CA LEU A 323 13.05 12.17 -1.60
C LEU A 323 13.04 13.02 -2.87
N LEU A 324 12.44 14.20 -2.80
CA LEU A 324 12.44 15.14 -3.93
C LEU A 324 13.85 15.48 -4.36
N GLU A 325 14.71 15.82 -3.40
CA GLU A 325 16.10 16.19 -3.71
C GLU A 325 16.93 14.97 -4.15
N LEU A 326 16.78 13.82 -3.48
CA LEU A 326 17.47 12.58 -3.86
C LEU A 326 17.13 12.16 -5.30
N LEU A 327 15.84 12.06 -5.63
CA LEU A 327 15.41 11.64 -6.96
C LEU A 327 15.81 12.65 -8.04
N THR A 328 15.77 13.95 -7.72
CA THR A 328 16.26 14.99 -8.65
C THR A 328 17.76 14.83 -8.90
N GLY A 329 18.54 14.53 -7.86
CA GLY A 329 19.97 14.25 -7.99
C GLY A 329 20.24 13.00 -8.85
N LEU A 330 19.50 11.92 -8.62
CA LEU A 330 19.60 10.69 -9.44
C LEU A 330 19.27 10.95 -10.90
N ALA A 331 18.24 11.74 -11.18
CA ALA A 331 17.85 12.10 -12.55
C ALA A 331 18.95 12.90 -13.27
N TYR A 332 19.57 13.86 -12.61
CA TYR A 332 20.71 14.59 -13.16
C TYR A 332 21.95 13.70 -13.33
N ALA A 333 22.21 12.79 -12.39
CA ALA A 333 23.32 11.83 -12.50
C ALA A 333 23.14 10.91 -13.72
N GLN A 334 21.93 10.42 -13.97
CA GLN A 334 21.61 9.60 -15.14
C GLN A 334 21.81 10.40 -16.46
N GLN A 335 21.59 11.71 -16.45
CA GLN A 335 21.91 12.60 -17.58
C GLN A 335 23.38 13.00 -17.66
N LYS A 336 24.25 12.43 -16.83
CA LYS A 336 25.66 12.78 -16.69
C LYS A 336 25.91 14.25 -16.27
N ALA A 337 24.91 14.92 -15.73
CA ALA A 337 24.97 16.30 -15.23
C ALA A 337 25.40 16.32 -13.75
N TYR A 338 26.59 15.77 -13.47
CA TYR A 338 27.04 15.46 -12.11
C TYR A 338 27.14 16.69 -11.18
N GLY A 339 27.45 17.87 -11.74
CA GLY A 339 27.44 19.09 -10.95
C GLY A 339 26.07 19.44 -10.35
N GLN A 340 25.01 19.27 -11.13
CA GLN A 340 23.64 19.50 -10.70
C GLN A 340 23.19 18.36 -9.75
N ALA A 341 23.55 17.10 -10.05
CA ALA A 341 23.29 15.98 -9.17
C ALA A 341 23.84 16.22 -7.76
N LEU A 342 25.09 16.66 -7.64
CA LEU A 342 25.74 16.95 -6.36
C LEU A 342 25.08 18.09 -5.59
N GLN A 343 24.56 19.12 -6.26
CA GLN A 343 23.79 20.19 -5.59
C GLN A 343 22.54 19.63 -4.92
N HIS A 344 21.80 18.76 -5.61
CA HIS A 344 20.60 18.14 -5.08
C HIS A 344 20.91 17.10 -3.98
N TYR A 345 21.98 16.32 -4.12
CA TYR A 345 22.41 15.42 -3.05
C TYR A 345 22.83 16.19 -1.78
N ALA A 346 23.51 17.31 -1.93
CA ALA A 346 23.84 18.16 -0.78
C ALA A 346 22.58 18.71 -0.09
N ALA A 347 21.58 19.14 -0.86
CA ALA A 347 20.30 19.56 -0.32
C ALA A 347 19.58 18.41 0.41
N ALA A 348 19.57 17.20 -0.17
CA ALA A 348 19.03 16.00 0.46
C ALA A 348 19.74 15.68 1.79
N GLU A 349 21.09 15.77 1.82
CA GLU A 349 21.88 15.53 3.04
C GLU A 349 21.55 16.54 4.14
N VAL A 350 21.41 17.82 3.81
CA VAL A 350 21.01 18.87 4.76
C VAL A 350 19.62 18.58 5.35
N ILE A 351 18.66 18.27 4.50
CA ILE A 351 17.28 17.96 4.93
C ILE A 351 17.27 16.71 5.82
N ALA A 352 17.95 15.64 5.42
CA ALA A 352 18.00 14.40 6.19
C ALA A 352 18.65 14.62 7.56
N ASN A 353 19.76 15.37 7.65
CA ASN A 353 20.38 15.69 8.93
C ASN A 353 19.46 16.46 9.87
N ALA A 354 18.57 17.30 9.34
CA ALA A 354 17.62 18.08 10.12
C ALA A 354 16.36 17.30 10.52
N THR A 355 15.94 16.28 9.74
CA THR A 355 14.63 15.62 9.89
C THR A 355 14.74 14.14 10.29
N ASP A 356 15.54 13.38 9.56
CA ASP A 356 15.73 11.93 9.77
C ASP A 356 17.11 11.49 9.24
N PRO A 357 18.16 11.57 10.06
CA PRO A 357 19.53 11.18 9.67
C PRO A 357 19.69 9.73 9.20
N LYS A 358 18.75 8.83 9.56
CA LYS A 358 18.80 7.42 9.13
C LYS A 358 18.62 7.24 7.62
N ARG A 359 18.07 8.24 6.93
CA ARG A 359 17.96 8.27 5.46
C ARG A 359 19.31 8.36 4.76
N LEU A 360 20.34 8.87 5.45
CA LEU A 360 21.72 8.93 4.96
C LEU A 360 22.39 7.56 5.15
N ASN A 361 21.91 6.58 4.42
CA ASN A 361 22.39 5.20 4.46
C ASN A 361 23.56 4.99 3.47
N HIS A 362 24.09 3.78 3.41
CA HIS A 362 25.17 3.39 2.53
C HIS A 362 24.85 3.64 1.05
N VAL A 363 23.61 3.42 0.61
CA VAL A 363 23.19 3.63 -0.78
C VAL A 363 23.28 5.13 -1.15
N PHE A 364 22.80 6.01 -0.26
CA PHE A 364 22.93 7.45 -0.47
C PHE A 364 24.39 7.87 -0.68
N TYR A 365 25.30 7.44 0.22
CA TYR A 365 26.70 7.80 0.13
C TYR A 365 27.41 7.20 -1.08
N LEU A 366 27.00 6.03 -1.54
CA LEU A 366 27.47 5.47 -2.80
C LEU A 366 27.12 6.40 -3.98
N GLN A 367 25.88 6.86 -4.08
CA GLN A 367 25.45 7.76 -5.18
C GLN A 367 26.21 9.08 -5.17
N VAL A 368 26.43 9.66 -4.00
CA VAL A 368 27.22 10.89 -3.86
C VAL A 368 28.68 10.66 -4.27
N GLY A 369 29.28 9.55 -3.80
CA GLY A 369 30.65 9.14 -4.14
C GLY A 369 30.83 8.95 -5.65
N ALA A 370 29.91 8.21 -6.28
CA ALA A 370 29.93 7.97 -7.72
C ALA A 370 29.78 9.27 -8.52
N ALA A 371 28.93 10.21 -8.08
CA ALA A 371 28.78 11.50 -8.76
C ALA A 371 30.05 12.38 -8.64
N HIS A 372 30.76 12.34 -7.50
CA HIS A 372 32.05 13.02 -7.34
C HIS A 372 33.13 12.37 -8.22
N GLU A 373 33.20 11.04 -8.25
CA GLU A 373 34.12 10.27 -9.09
C GLU A 373 33.94 10.64 -10.56
N ARG A 374 32.71 10.57 -11.07
CA ARG A 374 32.37 10.92 -12.47
C ARG A 374 32.66 12.39 -12.81
N LYS A 375 32.65 13.26 -11.82
CA LYS A 375 33.04 14.68 -11.97
C LYS A 375 34.57 14.87 -11.95
N GLY A 376 35.34 13.84 -11.58
CA GLY A 376 36.80 13.91 -11.41
C GLY A 376 37.28 14.42 -10.04
N ASP A 377 36.37 14.58 -9.08
CA ASP A 377 36.68 14.93 -7.70
C ASP A 377 36.93 13.68 -6.86
N TYR A 378 38.01 13.02 -7.17
CA TYR A 378 38.35 11.70 -6.58
C TYR A 378 38.59 11.74 -5.07
N GLN A 379 39.13 12.86 -4.56
CA GLN A 379 39.41 13.01 -3.13
C GLN A 379 38.11 13.03 -2.31
N THR A 380 37.09 13.70 -2.81
CA THR A 380 35.78 13.72 -2.17
C THR A 380 35.03 12.42 -2.40
N ALA A 381 35.13 11.82 -3.59
CA ALA A 381 34.56 10.50 -3.89
C ALA A 381 35.06 9.43 -2.91
N GLU A 382 36.38 9.36 -2.64
CA GLU A 382 36.99 8.44 -1.69
C GLU A 382 36.35 8.58 -0.30
N LYS A 383 36.18 9.79 0.21
CA LYS A 383 35.54 10.04 1.53
C LYS A 383 34.11 9.49 1.60
N TYR A 384 33.34 9.68 0.54
CA TYR A 384 31.95 9.20 0.49
C TYR A 384 31.87 7.70 0.32
N PHE A 385 32.75 7.07 -0.45
CA PHE A 385 32.84 5.61 -0.54
C PHE A 385 33.30 4.99 0.79
N GLU A 386 34.29 5.57 1.48
CA GLU A 386 34.68 5.12 2.83
C GLU A 386 33.53 5.28 3.83
N LYS A 387 32.77 6.38 3.76
CA LYS A 387 31.58 6.59 4.59
C LYS A 387 30.50 5.54 4.29
N CYS A 388 30.28 5.21 3.02
CA CYS A 388 29.42 4.10 2.60
C CYS A 388 29.86 2.78 3.25
N LEU A 389 31.15 2.42 3.12
CA LEU A 389 31.70 1.18 3.66
C LEU A 389 31.77 1.17 5.20
N SER A 390 31.84 2.34 5.85
CA SER A 390 31.73 2.40 7.32
C SER A 390 30.34 2.01 7.83
N LEU A 391 29.30 2.25 7.05
CA LEU A 391 27.93 1.85 7.36
C LEU A 391 27.63 0.40 6.96
N LYS A 392 28.20 -0.06 5.85
CA LYS A 392 28.05 -1.42 5.33
C LYS A 392 29.37 -1.91 4.76
N PRO A 393 30.24 -2.54 5.60
CA PRO A 393 31.58 -2.94 5.18
C PRO A 393 31.61 -4.00 4.06
N ASP A 394 30.59 -4.81 3.94
CA ASP A 394 30.42 -5.89 2.96
C ASP A 394 29.63 -5.46 1.71
N TYR A 395 29.47 -4.14 1.47
CA TYR A 395 28.74 -3.65 0.31
C TYR A 395 29.62 -3.70 -0.94
N ALA A 396 29.48 -4.79 -1.69
CA ALA A 396 30.32 -5.14 -2.83
C ALA A 396 30.40 -4.06 -3.90
N GLU A 397 29.31 -3.38 -4.17
CA GLU A 397 29.27 -2.31 -5.16
C GLU A 397 30.20 -1.13 -4.75
N ALA A 398 30.17 -0.71 -3.47
CA ALA A 398 31.06 0.34 -2.97
C ALA A 398 32.54 -0.12 -2.90
N GLN A 399 32.77 -1.41 -2.55
CA GLN A 399 34.11 -2.00 -2.59
C GLN A 399 34.67 -1.97 -4.03
N ASN A 400 33.83 -2.29 -5.00
CA ASN A 400 34.21 -2.23 -6.41
C ASN A 400 34.48 -0.79 -6.89
N TYR A 401 33.59 0.15 -6.61
CA TYR A 401 33.81 1.56 -7.01
C TYR A 401 35.11 2.14 -6.44
N LEU A 402 35.33 1.98 -5.14
CA LEU A 402 36.52 2.51 -4.48
C LEU A 402 37.79 1.78 -4.95
N GLY A 403 37.74 0.45 -5.04
CA GLY A 403 38.86 -0.36 -5.50
C GLY A 403 39.26 -0.05 -6.93
N TYR A 404 38.29 0.04 -7.85
CA TYR A 404 38.53 0.39 -9.24
C TYR A 404 39.08 1.82 -9.39
N MET A 405 38.49 2.81 -8.69
CA MET A 405 38.98 4.19 -8.70
C MET A 405 40.44 4.28 -8.26
N TRP A 406 40.84 3.56 -7.22
CA TRP A 406 42.25 3.51 -6.81
C TRP A 406 43.15 2.80 -7.80
N ALA A 407 42.68 1.70 -8.42
CA ALA A 407 43.42 0.97 -9.44
C ALA A 407 43.68 1.83 -10.69
N GLU A 408 42.66 2.53 -11.18
CA GLU A 408 42.80 3.47 -12.30
C GLU A 408 43.86 4.53 -12.02
N ARG A 409 43.88 5.07 -10.83
CA ARG A 409 44.80 6.14 -10.43
C ARG A 409 46.19 5.64 -9.97
N GLY A 410 46.38 4.33 -9.86
CA GLY A 410 47.62 3.76 -9.37
C GLY A 410 47.89 4.06 -7.89
N THR A 411 46.87 4.36 -7.10
CA THR A 411 46.98 4.68 -5.67
C THR A 411 46.37 3.57 -4.82
N ASN A 412 46.87 3.38 -3.59
CA ASN A 412 46.31 2.42 -2.60
C ASN A 412 46.08 1.00 -3.17
N LEU A 413 46.91 0.55 -4.14
CA LEU A 413 46.70 -0.67 -4.90
C LEU A 413 46.54 -1.93 -4.04
N ALA A 414 47.30 -2.04 -2.92
CA ALA A 414 47.14 -3.17 -2.01
C ALA A 414 45.76 -3.22 -1.37
N ARG A 415 45.26 -2.07 -0.92
CA ARG A 415 43.91 -1.96 -0.33
C ARG A 415 42.82 -2.12 -1.40
N ALA A 416 43.02 -1.59 -2.60
CA ALA A 416 42.14 -1.78 -3.75
C ALA A 416 41.95 -3.26 -4.04
N ARG A 417 43.04 -4.04 -4.10
CA ARG A 417 43.00 -5.49 -4.28
C ARG A 417 42.15 -6.18 -3.21
N GLU A 418 42.37 -5.85 -1.91
CA GLU A 418 41.59 -6.45 -0.83
C GLU A 418 40.09 -6.21 -0.98
N LEU A 419 39.68 -4.97 -1.32
CA LEU A 419 38.26 -4.64 -1.54
C LEU A 419 37.68 -5.37 -2.75
N LEU A 420 38.41 -5.43 -3.85
CA LEU A 420 37.95 -6.08 -5.07
C LEU A 420 37.88 -7.62 -4.91
N GLU A 421 38.83 -8.23 -4.16
CA GLU A 421 38.73 -9.65 -3.79
C GLU A 421 37.46 -9.92 -2.95
N GLN A 422 37.09 -9.02 -2.04
CA GLN A 422 35.85 -9.14 -1.27
C GLN A 422 34.61 -8.97 -2.15
N ALA A 423 34.59 -8.02 -3.06
CA ALA A 423 33.51 -7.83 -4.02
C ALA A 423 33.29 -9.07 -4.91
N VAL A 424 34.37 -9.62 -5.47
CA VAL A 424 34.32 -10.85 -6.28
C VAL A 424 33.88 -12.05 -5.43
N LYS A 425 34.29 -12.13 -4.16
CA LYS A 425 33.84 -13.20 -3.26
C LYS A 425 32.34 -13.18 -3.03
N SER A 426 31.72 -11.99 -2.95
CA SER A 426 30.28 -11.87 -2.75
C SER A 426 29.49 -12.23 -4.02
N GLU A 427 30.02 -11.86 -5.20
CA GLU A 427 29.41 -12.10 -6.51
C GLU A 427 30.44 -12.66 -7.50
N PRO A 428 30.75 -13.96 -7.44
CA PRO A 428 31.86 -14.55 -8.18
C PRO A 428 31.72 -14.55 -9.71
N LYS A 429 30.52 -14.31 -10.22
CA LYS A 429 30.21 -14.26 -11.65
C LYS A 429 29.91 -12.83 -12.15
N ASN A 430 30.14 -11.82 -11.34
CA ASN A 430 29.94 -10.44 -11.75
C ASN A 430 31.14 -10.00 -12.62
N ALA A 431 30.90 -9.82 -13.91
CA ALA A 431 31.94 -9.47 -14.89
C ALA A 431 32.66 -8.15 -14.55
N ALA A 432 31.93 -7.14 -14.05
CA ALA A 432 32.52 -5.85 -13.70
C ALA A 432 33.46 -5.95 -12.47
N TYR A 433 33.12 -6.79 -11.48
CA TYR A 433 34.01 -7.01 -10.32
C TYR A 433 35.26 -7.81 -10.69
N LEU A 434 35.13 -8.78 -11.58
CA LEU A 434 36.25 -9.57 -12.11
C LEU A 434 37.18 -8.70 -12.96
N ASP A 435 36.65 -7.81 -13.81
CA ASP A 435 37.41 -6.84 -14.57
C ASP A 435 38.19 -5.91 -13.66
N SER A 436 37.53 -5.32 -12.67
CA SER A 436 38.17 -4.42 -11.70
C SER A 436 39.31 -5.15 -10.92
N LEU A 437 39.08 -6.40 -10.52
CA LEU A 437 40.11 -7.21 -9.87
C LEU A 437 41.27 -7.51 -10.82
N ALA A 438 40.99 -7.87 -12.06
CA ALA A 438 42.02 -8.08 -13.08
C ALA A 438 42.84 -6.80 -13.31
N TRP A 439 42.16 -5.66 -13.38
CA TRP A 439 42.82 -4.38 -13.57
C TRP A 439 43.76 -4.00 -12.43
N VAL A 440 43.35 -4.17 -11.15
CA VAL A 440 44.25 -3.91 -10.03
C VAL A 440 45.44 -4.86 -9.99
N LEU A 441 45.25 -6.14 -10.36
CA LEU A 441 46.36 -7.11 -10.46
C LEU A 441 47.34 -6.71 -11.56
N TYR A 442 46.86 -6.22 -12.71
CA TYR A 442 47.68 -5.66 -13.76
C TYR A 442 48.49 -4.46 -13.26
N LYS A 443 47.87 -3.51 -12.58
CA LYS A 443 48.55 -2.33 -11.98
C LYS A 443 49.57 -2.73 -10.90
N LEU A 444 49.39 -3.87 -10.24
CA LEU A 444 50.35 -4.46 -9.30
C LEU A 444 51.48 -5.25 -9.98
N ASN A 445 51.58 -5.19 -11.32
CA ASN A 445 52.56 -5.92 -12.12
C ASN A 445 52.47 -7.44 -12.00
N GLN A 446 51.21 -7.95 -11.95
CA GLN A 446 50.87 -9.37 -11.87
C GLN A 446 50.01 -9.77 -13.10
N PRO A 447 50.54 -9.65 -14.34
CA PRO A 447 49.74 -9.77 -15.56
C PRO A 447 49.19 -11.18 -15.81
N GLU A 448 49.86 -12.25 -15.33
CA GLU A 448 49.36 -13.62 -15.45
C GLU A 448 48.10 -13.82 -14.61
N ALA A 449 48.11 -13.38 -13.34
CA ALA A 449 46.95 -13.46 -12.46
C ALA A 449 45.83 -12.54 -12.98
N ALA A 450 46.19 -11.37 -13.52
CA ALA A 450 45.23 -10.45 -14.14
C ALA A 450 44.51 -11.11 -15.33
N LEU A 451 45.27 -11.81 -16.21
CA LEU A 451 44.70 -12.49 -17.37
C LEU A 451 43.68 -13.57 -16.97
N GLU A 452 43.97 -14.33 -15.90
CA GLU A 452 43.05 -15.35 -15.41
C GLU A 452 41.70 -14.74 -15.01
N ARG A 453 41.70 -13.66 -14.27
CA ARG A 453 40.47 -12.97 -13.83
C ARG A 453 39.77 -12.25 -15.01
N MET A 454 40.52 -11.67 -15.92
CA MET A 454 39.99 -10.99 -17.09
C MET A 454 39.26 -11.96 -18.04
N LEU A 455 39.82 -13.18 -18.25
CA LEU A 455 39.14 -14.18 -19.06
C LEU A 455 37.83 -14.65 -18.42
N GLN A 456 37.77 -14.72 -17.07
CA GLN A 456 36.52 -14.98 -16.35
C GLN A 456 35.52 -13.82 -16.52
N ALA A 457 35.99 -12.56 -16.46
CA ALA A 457 35.14 -11.41 -16.72
C ALA A 457 34.49 -11.49 -18.12
N VAL A 458 35.28 -11.78 -19.15
CA VAL A 458 34.79 -11.95 -20.54
C VAL A 458 33.79 -13.11 -20.66
N GLU A 459 34.00 -14.23 -19.94
CA GLU A 459 33.11 -15.39 -19.95
C GLU A 459 31.71 -15.03 -19.39
N TYR A 460 31.67 -14.15 -18.40
CA TYR A 460 30.41 -13.78 -17.72
C TYR A 460 29.79 -12.47 -18.22
N LEU A 461 30.33 -11.87 -19.29
CA LEU A 461 29.67 -10.72 -19.92
C LEU A 461 28.33 -11.14 -20.53
N GLU A 462 27.27 -10.45 -20.14
CA GLU A 462 25.94 -10.60 -20.77
C GLU A 462 25.89 -9.88 -22.12
N GLU A 463 26.57 -8.73 -22.22
CA GLU A 463 26.71 -7.92 -23.43
C GLU A 463 28.18 -7.51 -23.60
N PRO A 464 28.67 -7.29 -24.84
CA PRO A 464 30.02 -6.82 -25.07
C PRO A 464 30.31 -5.47 -24.39
N ASP A 465 31.45 -5.38 -23.68
CA ASP A 465 31.89 -4.17 -22.98
C ASP A 465 33.28 -3.72 -23.51
N ALA A 466 33.36 -2.47 -23.97
CA ALA A 466 34.56 -1.90 -24.56
C ALA A 466 35.70 -1.80 -23.53
N THR A 467 35.41 -1.49 -22.27
CA THR A 467 36.41 -1.35 -21.21
C THR A 467 37.04 -2.71 -20.88
N VAL A 468 36.21 -3.76 -20.75
CA VAL A 468 36.70 -5.11 -20.47
C VAL A 468 37.62 -5.61 -21.59
N TYR A 469 37.26 -5.37 -22.86
CA TYR A 469 38.11 -5.75 -24.00
C TYR A 469 39.37 -4.89 -24.10
N ASP A 470 39.34 -3.60 -23.75
CA ASP A 470 40.52 -2.73 -23.71
C ASP A 470 41.50 -3.20 -22.62
N HIS A 471 41.01 -3.48 -21.41
CA HIS A 471 41.83 -4.02 -20.31
C HIS A 471 42.42 -5.40 -20.67
N LEU A 472 41.62 -6.28 -21.31
CA LEU A 472 42.13 -7.57 -21.79
C LEU A 472 43.30 -7.37 -22.75
N GLY A 473 43.17 -6.44 -23.71
CA GLY A 473 44.21 -6.09 -24.65
C GLY A 473 45.48 -5.62 -23.99
N ASP A 474 45.37 -4.72 -23.01
CA ASP A 474 46.51 -4.18 -22.24
C ASP A 474 47.24 -5.27 -21.44
N ILE A 475 46.48 -6.18 -20.80
CA ILE A 475 47.03 -7.31 -20.04
C ILE A 475 47.75 -8.28 -20.98
N GLN A 476 47.16 -8.63 -22.14
CA GLN A 476 47.77 -9.53 -23.13
C GLN A 476 49.03 -8.91 -23.74
N ALA A 477 49.03 -7.63 -24.01
CA ALA A 477 50.19 -6.91 -24.50
C ALA A 477 51.35 -6.94 -23.47
N ALA A 478 51.07 -6.73 -22.18
CA ALA A 478 52.08 -6.84 -21.14
C ALA A 478 52.70 -8.25 -21.02
N LEU A 479 51.97 -9.29 -21.42
CA LEU A 479 52.44 -10.68 -21.52
C LEU A 479 53.12 -11.00 -22.86
N GLY A 480 53.30 -10.01 -23.72
CA GLY A 480 53.91 -10.21 -25.04
C GLY A 480 52.99 -10.90 -26.08
N GLN A 481 51.72 -11.11 -25.77
CA GLN A 481 50.74 -11.78 -26.63
C GLN A 481 50.08 -10.78 -27.62
N MET A 482 50.90 -10.12 -28.43
CA MET A 482 50.49 -8.97 -29.25
C MET A 482 49.36 -9.27 -30.23
N ASP A 483 49.30 -10.45 -30.82
CA ASP A 483 48.22 -10.75 -31.76
C ASP A 483 46.87 -10.86 -31.07
N LYS A 484 46.84 -11.46 -29.86
CA LYS A 484 45.63 -11.51 -29.03
C LYS A 484 45.24 -10.12 -28.50
N ALA A 485 46.23 -9.29 -28.11
CA ALA A 485 46.01 -7.93 -27.69
C ALA A 485 45.32 -7.10 -28.79
N ARG A 486 45.79 -7.21 -30.03
CA ARG A 486 45.15 -6.54 -31.17
C ARG A 486 43.74 -7.04 -31.44
N GLU A 487 43.48 -8.34 -31.28
CA GLU A 487 42.12 -8.87 -31.37
C GLU A 487 41.20 -8.28 -30.29
N ALA A 488 41.66 -8.20 -29.03
CA ALA A 488 40.87 -7.65 -27.92
C ALA A 488 40.61 -6.15 -28.13
N TRP A 489 41.60 -5.35 -28.47
CA TRP A 489 41.41 -3.94 -28.80
C TRP A 489 40.51 -3.72 -30.02
N GLY A 490 40.57 -4.63 -31.02
CA GLY A 490 39.65 -4.63 -32.15
C GLY A 490 38.20 -4.79 -31.70
N LYS A 491 37.92 -5.76 -30.83
CA LYS A 491 36.59 -5.96 -30.22
C LYS A 491 36.13 -4.75 -29.43
N ALA A 492 37.02 -4.14 -28.66
CA ALA A 492 36.68 -2.90 -27.91
C ALA A 492 36.22 -1.78 -28.85
N LEU A 493 36.90 -1.59 -30.01
CA LEU A 493 36.51 -0.57 -30.99
C LEU A 493 35.23 -0.90 -31.75
N GLU A 494 34.86 -2.18 -31.88
CA GLU A 494 33.57 -2.58 -32.44
C GLU A 494 32.41 -2.20 -31.51
N VAL A 495 32.63 -2.23 -30.18
CA VAL A 495 31.64 -1.83 -29.17
C VAL A 495 31.57 -0.31 -29.08
N GLU A 496 32.70 0.37 -28.89
CA GLU A 496 32.74 1.82 -28.73
C GLU A 496 33.99 2.42 -29.41
N PRO A 497 33.83 3.44 -30.30
CA PRO A 497 34.94 4.11 -30.92
C PRO A 497 35.81 4.88 -29.90
N SER A 498 37.13 4.61 -29.87
CA SER A 498 38.09 5.24 -28.97
C SER A 498 39.40 5.55 -29.71
N ASP A 499 39.83 6.81 -29.63
CA ASP A 499 41.11 7.23 -30.24
C ASP A 499 42.30 6.69 -29.46
N ASP A 500 42.15 6.44 -28.16
CA ASP A 500 43.18 5.85 -27.33
C ASP A 500 43.42 4.39 -27.74
N ILE A 501 42.36 3.60 -27.94
CA ILE A 501 42.46 2.19 -28.40
C ILE A 501 43.00 2.13 -29.83
N ARG A 502 42.61 3.05 -30.72
CA ARG A 502 43.20 3.17 -32.07
C ARG A 502 44.70 3.39 -32.02
N ARG A 503 45.19 4.23 -31.10
CA ARG A 503 46.64 4.44 -30.89
C ARG A 503 47.35 3.17 -30.41
N LYS A 504 46.75 2.41 -29.50
CA LYS A 504 47.28 1.11 -29.03
C LYS A 504 47.43 0.13 -30.20
N LEU A 505 46.45 0.05 -31.10
CA LEU A 505 46.50 -0.79 -32.31
C LEU A 505 47.59 -0.40 -33.31
N GLY A 506 47.84 0.92 -33.48
CA GLY A 506 48.80 1.45 -34.46
C GLY A 506 50.25 1.40 -33.99
N ASN A 507 50.56 1.63 -32.72
CA ASN A 507 51.91 1.85 -32.19
C ASN A 507 52.46 0.72 -31.28
N GLY A 508 51.65 -0.28 -30.90
CA GLY A 508 52.00 -1.20 -29.81
C GLY A 508 51.96 -0.51 -28.45
N PRO A 509 52.11 -1.24 -27.33
CA PRO A 509 51.88 -0.70 -25.99
C PRO A 509 52.86 0.42 -25.65
N ALA A 510 52.36 1.47 -25.07
CA ALA A 510 53.21 2.40 -24.30
C ALA A 510 53.81 1.61 -23.12
N ALA A 511 55.12 1.73 -22.89
CA ALA A 511 55.80 1.05 -21.80
C ALA A 511 55.06 1.34 -20.46
N ALA A 512 54.89 0.31 -19.65
CA ALA A 512 54.31 0.44 -18.29
C ALA A 512 55.04 1.57 -17.55
N PRO A 513 54.35 2.42 -16.81
CA PRO A 513 55.00 3.46 -16.04
C PRO A 513 55.94 2.82 -15.03
N THR A 514 57.22 2.97 -15.26
CA THR A 514 58.27 2.57 -14.30
C THR A 514 57.99 3.27 -12.98
N SER A 515 57.85 2.53 -11.93
CA SER A 515 57.77 3.04 -10.56
C SER A 515 58.93 3.98 -10.30
N GLY A 516 58.65 5.28 -10.40
CA GLY A 516 59.61 6.32 -10.00
C GLY A 516 59.86 6.15 -8.50
N THR A 517 61.07 5.73 -8.15
CA THR A 517 61.61 5.85 -6.82
C THR A 517 61.57 7.34 -6.47
N ALA A 518 60.69 7.71 -5.56
CA ALA A 518 60.72 9.01 -4.92
C ALA A 518 61.94 9.11 -3.98
N PRO A 519 62.58 10.31 -3.93
CA PRO A 519 63.58 10.56 -2.91
C PRO A 519 62.97 10.83 -1.53
#